data_2464b962806f2b62520b1dedaccaf9d9
#
_entry.id   2464b962806f2b62520b1dedaccaf9d9
#
_cell.length_a   1.000
_cell.length_b   1.000
_cell.length_c   1.000
_cell.angle_alpha   90.00
_cell.angle_beta   90.00
_cell.angle_gamma   90.00
#
_symmetry.space_group_name_H-M   'P 1'
#
loop_
_entity.id
_entity.type
_entity.pdbx_description
1 polymer ?
#
loop_
_entity_poly.entity_id
_entity_poly.type
_entity_poly.pdbx_seq_one_letter_code
_entity_poly.pdbx_strand_id
1 'polypeptide(L)'
;MTDLAAEVEATRCQARLFALAERDHARGLVEVRGSDAGRWLDGMVTNETIALSPGGGCYAALLTPKGRIVADLHVLAREDGYWLDTSAWAVPNLLQRLERYIVADDVKLTDRTADFGRFSLEGPEATSLLGVP
;
A
#
# COMPACT_ATOMS: atom_id res chain seq x y z
N MET A 1 -7.52 -11.15 -26.59
CA MET A 1 -8.56 -10.41 -25.85
C MET A 1 -9.21 -11.35 -24.86
N THR A 2 -9.19 -11.01 -23.60
CA THR A 2 -9.78 -11.85 -22.55
C THR A 2 -11.29 -11.63 -22.50
N ASP A 3 -12.07 -12.71 -22.36
CA ASP A 3 -13.50 -12.60 -22.19
C ASP A 3 -13.81 -12.14 -20.76
N LEU A 4 -14.25 -10.89 -20.61
CA LEU A 4 -14.56 -10.29 -19.31
C LEU A 4 -15.63 -11.08 -18.53
N ALA A 5 -16.61 -11.65 -19.22
CA ALA A 5 -17.66 -12.43 -18.58
C ALA A 5 -17.09 -13.74 -17.97
N ALA A 6 -16.20 -14.41 -18.67
CA ALA A 6 -15.52 -15.60 -18.17
C ALA A 6 -14.57 -15.26 -17.01
N GLU A 7 -13.90 -14.12 -17.04
CA GLU A 7 -13.06 -13.64 -15.95
C GLU A 7 -13.86 -13.32 -14.69
N VAL A 8 -14.98 -12.64 -14.83
CA VAL A 8 -15.88 -12.32 -13.72
C VAL A 8 -16.43 -13.61 -13.08
N GLU A 9 -16.85 -14.57 -13.89
CA GLU A 9 -17.37 -15.85 -13.39
C GLU A 9 -16.29 -16.66 -12.67
N ALA A 10 -15.08 -16.74 -13.21
CA ALA A 10 -13.96 -17.41 -12.55
C ALA A 10 -13.62 -16.76 -11.20
N THR A 11 -13.66 -15.44 -11.12
CA THR A 11 -13.40 -14.70 -9.87
C THR A 11 -14.51 -14.94 -8.84
N ARG A 12 -15.75 -15.16 -9.27
CA ARG A 12 -16.89 -15.45 -8.36
C ARG A 12 -16.90 -16.86 -7.81
N CYS A 13 -16.41 -17.82 -8.55
CA CYS A 13 -16.53 -19.25 -8.22
C CYS A 13 -15.23 -19.88 -7.72
N GLN A 14 -14.09 -19.31 -8.06
CA GLN A 14 -12.76 -19.85 -7.77
C GLN A 14 -11.84 -18.75 -7.22
N ALA A 15 -10.62 -18.70 -7.73
CA ALA A 15 -9.70 -17.57 -7.51
C ALA A 15 -8.96 -17.28 -8.82
N ARG A 16 -8.61 -16.02 -9.01
CA ARG A 16 -7.89 -15.57 -10.20
C ARG A 16 -6.76 -14.65 -9.84
N LEU A 17 -5.63 -14.82 -10.51
CA LEU A 17 -4.45 -14.00 -10.35
C LEU A 17 -4.41 -12.90 -11.40
N PHE A 18 -4.25 -11.66 -10.95
CA PHE A 18 -4.12 -10.49 -11.81
C PHE A 18 -2.76 -9.82 -11.59
N ALA A 19 -2.05 -9.50 -12.68
CA ALA A 19 -0.85 -8.68 -12.62
C ALA A 19 -1.23 -7.20 -12.55
N LEU A 20 -0.74 -6.50 -11.53
CA LEU A 20 -1.02 -5.08 -11.30
C LEU A 20 0.11 -4.19 -11.88
N ALA A 21 0.45 -4.43 -13.16
CA ALA A 21 1.52 -3.73 -13.85
C ALA A 21 1.02 -2.76 -14.93
N GLU A 22 -0.26 -2.78 -15.25
CA GLU A 22 -0.85 -1.94 -16.27
C GLU A 22 -1.17 -0.53 -15.76
N ARG A 23 -1.25 0.44 -16.69
CA ARG A 23 -1.37 1.88 -16.41
C ARG A 23 -2.37 2.24 -15.32
N ASP A 24 -3.58 1.70 -15.39
CA ASP A 24 -4.67 2.07 -14.48
C ASP A 24 -4.66 1.26 -13.19
N HIS A 25 -3.89 0.16 -13.15
CA HIS A 25 -3.80 -0.75 -12.01
C HIS A 25 -2.40 -0.86 -11.44
N ALA A 26 -1.43 -0.13 -12.00
CA ALA A 26 -0.06 -0.15 -11.50
C ALA A 26 0.00 0.33 -10.03
N ARG A 27 0.64 -0.49 -9.20
CA ARG A 27 0.81 -0.20 -7.78
C ARG A 27 2.20 0.34 -7.51
N GLY A 28 2.26 1.28 -6.59
CA GLY A 28 3.49 1.85 -6.07
C GLY A 28 3.76 1.40 -4.64
N LEU A 29 5.02 1.40 -4.27
CA LEU A 29 5.46 1.01 -2.94
C LEU A 29 6.47 2.02 -2.40
N VAL A 30 6.15 2.59 -1.24
CA VAL A 30 7.07 3.46 -0.49
C VAL A 30 7.45 2.76 0.80
N GLU A 31 8.74 2.65 1.05
CA GLU A 31 9.28 2.14 2.31
C GLU A 31 9.53 3.28 3.28
N VAL A 32 9.10 3.10 4.53
CA VAL A 32 9.33 4.05 5.63
C VAL A 32 10.15 3.34 6.70
N ARG A 33 11.35 3.83 6.95
CA ARG A 33 12.26 3.30 7.99
C ARG A 33 12.70 4.41 8.94
N GLY A 34 13.21 4.01 10.08
CA GLY A 34 13.77 4.88 11.10
C GLY A 34 13.16 4.61 12.46
N SER A 35 13.86 5.02 13.51
CA SER A 35 13.41 4.82 14.89
C SER A 35 12.12 5.59 15.21
N ASP A 36 11.87 6.69 14.50
CA ASP A 36 10.66 7.51 14.68
C ASP A 36 9.53 7.16 13.70
N ALA A 37 9.74 6.21 12.79
CA ALA A 37 8.83 5.91 11.68
C ALA A 37 7.39 5.66 12.14
N GLY A 38 7.19 4.85 13.19
CA GLY A 38 5.85 4.51 13.68
C GLY A 38 5.08 5.72 14.19
N ARG A 39 5.69 6.47 15.10
CA ARG A 39 5.10 7.68 15.69
C ARG A 39 4.87 8.76 14.62
N TRP A 40 5.85 8.96 13.75
CA TRP A 40 5.77 9.94 12.69
C TRP A 40 4.66 9.61 11.69
N LEU A 41 4.61 8.36 11.21
CA LEU A 41 3.59 7.91 10.25
C LEU A 41 2.18 8.01 10.81
N ASP A 42 2.00 7.67 12.10
CA ASP A 42 0.72 7.79 12.81
C ASP A 42 0.16 9.22 12.77
N GLY A 43 1.03 10.21 12.83
CA GLY A 43 0.66 11.62 12.68
C GLY A 43 0.42 12.08 11.23
N MET A 44 0.79 11.28 10.24
CA MET A 44 0.70 11.68 8.82
C MET A 44 -0.55 11.13 8.12
N VAL A 45 -1.06 10.00 8.53
CA VAL A 45 -2.17 9.31 7.86
C VAL A 45 -3.43 9.25 8.70
N THR A 46 -4.55 8.91 8.09
CA THR A 46 -5.89 8.99 8.71
C THR A 46 -6.25 7.81 9.60
N ASN A 47 -5.39 6.82 9.72
CA ASN A 47 -5.64 5.66 10.56
C ASN A 47 -4.48 5.43 11.54
N GLU A 48 -4.74 4.73 12.63
CA GLU A 48 -3.76 4.43 13.65
C GLU A 48 -2.75 3.39 13.15
N THR A 49 -1.49 3.78 13.08
CA THR A 49 -0.40 2.93 12.59
C THR A 49 0.53 2.45 13.70
N ILE A 50 0.60 3.20 14.80
CA ILE A 50 1.52 2.91 15.90
C ILE A 50 1.19 1.58 16.61
N ALA A 51 -0.06 1.18 16.61
CA ALA A 51 -0.51 -0.08 17.21
C ALA A 51 -0.35 -1.30 16.29
N LEU A 52 0.08 -1.12 15.05
CA LEU A 52 0.28 -2.23 14.12
C LEU A 52 1.50 -3.07 14.50
N SER A 53 1.29 -4.36 14.62
CA SER A 53 2.38 -5.33 14.77
C SER A 53 2.92 -5.76 13.40
N PRO A 54 4.20 -6.19 13.30
CA PRO A 54 4.73 -6.75 12.05
C PRO A 54 3.80 -7.83 11.47
N GLY A 55 3.52 -7.72 10.18
CA GLY A 55 2.53 -8.55 9.48
C GLY A 55 1.11 -8.00 9.48
N GLY A 56 0.80 -7.03 10.32
CA GLY A 56 -0.47 -6.31 10.33
C GLY A 56 -0.49 -5.15 9.33
N GLY A 57 -1.68 -4.64 9.07
CA GLY A 57 -1.86 -3.49 8.19
C GLY A 57 -3.19 -2.81 8.37
N CYS A 58 -3.31 -1.63 7.80
CA CYS A 58 -4.55 -0.87 7.77
C CYS A 58 -4.68 -0.06 6.48
N TYR A 59 -5.91 0.27 6.13
CA TYR A 59 -6.21 1.21 5.07
C TYR A 59 -6.22 2.63 5.63
N ALA A 60 -5.59 3.57 4.95
CA ALA A 60 -5.47 4.95 5.38
C ALA A 60 -5.43 5.91 4.19
N ALA A 61 -5.45 7.19 4.45
CA ALA A 61 -5.23 8.23 3.45
C ALA A 61 -4.26 9.29 3.97
N LEU A 62 -3.51 9.88 3.05
CA LEU A 62 -2.80 11.12 3.29
C LEU A 62 -3.68 12.29 2.85
N LEU A 63 -3.87 13.26 3.71
CA LEU A 63 -4.69 14.43 3.45
C LEU A 63 -3.83 15.69 3.35
N THR A 64 -4.35 16.68 2.61
CA THR A 64 -3.87 18.06 2.71
C THR A 64 -4.31 18.67 4.05
N PRO A 65 -3.70 19.80 4.50
CA PRO A 65 -4.17 20.53 5.68
C PRO A 65 -5.65 20.97 5.61
N LYS A 66 -6.20 21.05 4.41
CA LYS A 66 -7.62 21.37 4.16
C LYS A 66 -8.52 20.13 4.08
N GLY A 67 -8.01 18.95 4.38
CA GLY A 67 -8.77 17.70 4.42
C GLY A 67 -9.04 17.04 3.05
N ARG A 68 -8.34 17.44 2.00
CA ARG A 68 -8.46 16.78 0.68
C ARG A 68 -7.53 15.59 0.60
N ILE A 69 -8.00 14.50 0.01
CA ILE A 69 -7.20 13.29 -0.19
C ILE A 69 -6.08 13.55 -1.20
N VAL A 70 -4.86 13.31 -0.79
CA VAL A 70 -3.67 13.30 -1.65
C VAL A 70 -3.47 11.93 -2.27
N ALA A 71 -3.54 10.90 -1.43
CA ALA A 71 -3.47 9.51 -1.83
C ALA A 71 -4.17 8.65 -0.78
N ASP A 72 -4.82 7.59 -1.23
CA ASP A 72 -5.21 6.48 -0.39
C ASP A 72 -4.13 5.39 -0.44
N LEU A 73 -3.96 4.67 0.64
CA LEU A 73 -2.86 3.72 0.76
C LEU A 73 -3.18 2.62 1.78
N HIS A 74 -2.53 1.48 1.61
CA HIS A 74 -2.46 0.46 2.65
C HIS A 74 -1.11 0.59 3.36
N VAL A 75 -1.16 0.71 4.67
CA VAL A 75 0.01 0.67 5.54
C VAL A 75 0.23 -0.78 5.96
N LEU A 76 1.41 -1.30 5.70
CA LEU A 76 1.81 -2.66 6.07
C LEU A 76 2.98 -2.56 7.05
N ALA A 77 2.78 -3.01 8.29
CA ALA A 77 3.84 -3.02 9.29
C ALA A 77 4.80 -4.17 9.03
N ARG A 78 6.09 -3.85 9.11
CA ARG A 78 7.20 -4.78 8.96
C ARG A 78 8.09 -4.73 10.20
N GLU A 79 8.98 -5.69 10.37
CA GLU A 79 9.91 -5.68 11.50
C GLU A 79 10.88 -4.50 11.48
N ASP A 80 11.20 -4.00 10.30
CA ASP A 80 12.18 -2.93 10.07
C ASP A 80 11.55 -1.60 9.62
N GLY A 81 10.24 -1.46 9.71
CA GLY A 81 9.53 -0.25 9.31
C GLY A 81 8.14 -0.52 8.74
N TYR A 82 7.76 0.27 7.75
CA TYR A 82 6.44 0.19 7.12
C TYR A 82 6.56 0.21 5.61
N TRP A 83 5.61 -0.43 4.94
CA TRP A 83 5.37 -0.28 3.53
C TRP A 83 4.05 0.45 3.30
N LEU A 84 4.09 1.45 2.44
CA LEU A 84 2.93 2.18 1.97
C LEU A 84 2.62 1.73 0.55
N ASP A 85 1.54 0.98 0.40
CA ASP A 85 1.06 0.48 -0.89
C ASP A 85 -0.02 1.43 -1.42
N THR A 86 0.25 2.06 -2.55
CA THR A 86 -0.64 3.04 -3.18
C THR A 86 -0.63 2.89 -4.70
N SER A 87 -1.40 3.70 -5.40
CA SER A 87 -1.33 3.77 -6.86
C SER A 87 0.03 4.33 -7.31
N ALA A 88 0.63 3.74 -8.34
CA ALA A 88 1.96 4.16 -8.82
C ALA A 88 2.01 5.64 -9.19
N TRP A 89 0.95 6.17 -9.80
CA TRP A 89 0.86 7.59 -10.17
C TRP A 89 0.86 8.54 -8.97
N ALA A 90 0.45 8.07 -7.79
CA ALA A 90 0.39 8.87 -6.58
C ALA A 90 1.75 8.98 -5.84
N VAL A 91 2.68 8.06 -6.11
CA VAL A 91 3.97 7.97 -5.38
C VAL A 91 4.77 9.28 -5.41
N PRO A 92 4.98 9.96 -6.55
CA PRO A 92 5.77 11.19 -6.57
C PRO A 92 5.18 12.29 -5.66
N ASN A 93 3.87 12.48 -5.72
CA ASN A 93 3.20 13.48 -4.89
C ASN A 93 3.18 13.08 -3.40
N LEU A 94 2.97 11.79 -3.12
CA LEU A 94 3.03 11.24 -1.77
C LEU A 94 4.40 11.50 -1.13
N LEU A 95 5.48 11.14 -1.82
CA LEU A 95 6.86 11.35 -1.35
C LEU A 95 7.15 12.83 -1.12
N GLN A 96 6.86 13.68 -2.10
CA GLN A 96 7.11 15.11 -1.99
C GLN A 96 6.41 15.73 -0.77
N ARG A 97 5.20 15.30 -0.47
CA ARG A 97 4.45 15.80 0.68
C ARG A 97 4.96 15.26 2.00
N LEU A 98 5.23 13.98 2.07
CA LEU A 98 5.72 13.33 3.29
C LEU A 98 7.11 13.86 3.67
N GLU A 99 8.00 14.04 2.71
CA GLU A 99 9.36 14.56 2.94
C GLU A 99 9.37 15.94 3.60
N ARG A 100 8.37 16.78 3.31
CA ARG A 100 8.25 18.11 3.94
C ARG A 100 8.06 18.08 5.45
N TYR A 101 7.53 16.98 5.97
CA TYR A 101 7.23 16.81 7.40
C TYR A 101 8.31 16.03 8.15
N ILE A 102 9.39 15.66 7.47
CA ILE A 102 10.58 15.10 8.12
C ILE A 102 11.51 16.26 8.46
N VAL A 103 11.46 16.73 9.69
CA VAL A 103 12.26 17.89 10.15
C VAL A 103 13.37 17.45 11.10
N ALA A 104 13.01 16.81 12.21
CA ALA A 104 13.95 16.35 13.23
C ALA A 104 13.75 14.85 13.56
N ASP A 105 12.86 14.20 12.85
CA ASP A 105 12.54 12.79 13.06
C ASP A 105 13.55 11.90 12.32
N ASP A 106 13.95 10.81 12.95
CA ASP A 106 14.70 9.73 12.29
C ASP A 106 13.76 8.90 11.43
N VAL A 107 13.53 9.40 10.22
CA VAL A 107 12.65 8.78 9.22
C VAL A 107 13.30 8.88 7.85
N LYS A 108 13.31 7.77 7.14
CA LYS A 108 13.76 7.68 5.74
C LYS A 108 12.67 7.09 4.87
N LEU A 109 12.37 7.79 3.79
CA LEU A 109 11.45 7.35 2.74
C LEU A 109 12.24 6.85 1.53
N THR A 110 11.82 5.73 0.97
CA THR A 110 12.44 5.16 -0.24
C THR A 110 11.35 4.67 -1.19
N ASP A 111 11.39 5.12 -2.44
CA ASP A 111 10.54 4.57 -3.49
C ASP A 111 11.06 3.19 -3.89
N ARG A 112 10.27 2.16 -3.63
CA ARG A 112 10.57 0.76 -3.93
C ARG A 112 9.71 0.20 -5.05
N THR A 113 9.00 1.07 -5.76
CA THR A 113 8.04 0.67 -6.80
C THR A 113 8.66 -0.22 -7.87
N ALA A 114 9.88 0.11 -8.32
CA ALA A 114 10.58 -0.64 -9.36
C ALA A 114 11.17 -1.98 -8.88
N ASP A 115 11.28 -2.19 -7.56
CA ASP A 115 11.93 -3.37 -6.98
C ASP A 115 11.00 -4.57 -6.83
N PHE A 116 9.68 -4.37 -7.00
CA PHE A 116 8.67 -5.40 -6.75
C PHE A 116 7.65 -5.50 -7.86
N GLY A 117 7.32 -6.72 -8.25
CA GLY A 117 6.11 -7.03 -8.99
C GLY A 117 4.90 -7.12 -8.05
N ARG A 118 3.72 -6.78 -8.55
CA ARG A 118 2.48 -6.83 -7.79
C ARG A 118 1.47 -7.72 -8.49
N PHE A 119 0.83 -8.55 -7.68
CA PHE A 119 -0.24 -9.40 -8.14
C PHE A 119 -1.41 -9.31 -7.16
N SER A 120 -2.63 -9.38 -7.68
CA SER A 120 -3.84 -9.56 -6.90
C SER A 120 -4.37 -10.97 -7.13
N LEU A 121 -4.65 -11.69 -6.07
CA LEU A 121 -5.35 -12.97 -6.12
C LEU A 121 -6.73 -12.76 -5.52
N GLU A 122 -7.75 -12.90 -6.35
CA GLU A 122 -9.13 -12.57 -6.00
C GLU A 122 -10.05 -13.76 -6.21
N GLY A 123 -11.01 -13.92 -5.31
CA GLY A 123 -12.01 -14.96 -5.36
C GLY A 123 -12.17 -15.70 -4.03
N PRO A 124 -13.23 -16.52 -3.88
CA PRO A 124 -13.55 -17.20 -2.62
C PRO A 124 -12.47 -18.20 -2.18
N GLU A 125 -11.67 -18.72 -3.09
CA GLU A 125 -10.59 -19.68 -2.81
C GLU A 125 -9.20 -19.03 -2.65
N ALA A 126 -9.10 -17.69 -2.73
CA ALA A 126 -7.82 -16.99 -2.74
C ALA A 126 -6.97 -17.26 -1.49
N THR A 127 -7.57 -17.21 -0.31
CA THR A 127 -6.84 -17.44 0.95
C THR A 127 -6.37 -18.88 1.09
N SER A 128 -7.20 -19.85 0.69
CA SER A 128 -6.82 -21.27 0.75
C SER A 128 -5.68 -21.61 -0.21
N LEU A 129 -5.65 -20.99 -1.38
CA LEU A 129 -4.58 -21.17 -2.36
C LEU A 129 -3.24 -20.60 -1.88
N LEU A 130 -3.28 -19.51 -1.12
CA LEU A 130 -2.08 -18.93 -0.53
C LEU A 130 -1.63 -19.63 0.77
N GLY A 131 -2.44 -20.51 1.31
CA GLY A 131 -2.16 -21.18 2.59
C GLY A 131 -2.18 -20.22 3.79
N VAL A 132 -2.86 -19.08 3.66
CA VAL A 132 -3.07 -18.12 4.75
C VAL A 132 -4.44 -18.34 5.40
N PRO A 133 -4.50 -18.24 6.74
CA PRO A 133 -5.75 -18.39 7.47
C PRO A 133 -6.76 -17.27 7.18
#